data_e49ffd222659d1d20345c0fb636b4c45
#
_entry.id   e49ffd222659d1d20345c0fb636b4c45
#
_cell.length_a   1.000
_cell.length_b   1.000
_cell.length_c   1.000
_cell.angle_alpha   90.00
_cell.angle_beta   90.00
_cell.angle_gamma   90.00
#
_symmetry.space_group_name_H-M   'P 1'
#
loop_
_entity.id
_entity.type
_entity.pdbx_description
1 polymer ?
#
loop_
_entity_poly.entity_id
_entity_poly.type
_entity_poly.pdbx_seq_one_letter_code
_entity_poly.pdbx_strand_id
1 'polypeptide(L)'
;MYVFSLGLNFFYIFKEKLLEQAGIINIHDYYGMVEQTGTIHMECENGYLHTSEYSDIIIRNSNDFSICRKGEQGIIQLLSLLPISYPGQSILTEDLGTIFGEDDCKCGRKGKYFKINGRLKNAELRGCSDTYGDSFRRS
;
A
#
# COMPACT_ATOMS: atom_id res chain seq x y z
N MET A 1 11.74 -1.50 -1.73
CA MET A 1 10.29 -1.66 -1.55
C MET A 1 10.01 -1.93 -0.08
N TYR A 2 9.56 -0.92 0.64
CA TYR A 2 9.06 -1.13 2.00
C TYR A 2 7.55 -1.27 1.90
N VAL A 3 7.11 -2.46 1.52
CA VAL A 3 5.75 -2.87 1.80
C VAL A 3 5.84 -3.62 3.11
N PHE A 4 5.60 -2.98 4.24
CA PHE A 4 5.19 -3.67 5.43
C PHE A 4 3.75 -4.14 5.25
N SER A 5 3.54 -5.04 4.30
CA SER A 5 2.37 -5.90 4.31
C SER A 5 2.67 -7.10 5.22
N LEU A 6 3.04 -6.84 6.44
CA LEU A 6 2.75 -7.73 7.54
C LEU A 6 1.23 -7.68 7.65
N GLY A 7 0.55 -8.81 7.45
CA GLY A 7 -0.90 -8.87 7.30
C GLY A 7 -1.65 -7.95 8.27
N LEU A 8 -2.77 -7.40 7.85
CA LEU A 8 -3.61 -6.42 8.57
C LEU A 8 -3.70 -6.64 10.09
N ASN A 9 -3.66 -7.89 10.57
CA ASN A 9 -3.66 -8.24 11.99
C ASN A 9 -2.37 -7.87 12.72
N PHE A 10 -1.20 -7.96 12.09
CA PHE A 10 0.06 -7.68 12.80
C PHE A 10 0.23 -6.18 13.06
N PHE A 11 -0.13 -5.33 12.10
CA PHE A 11 -0.02 -3.88 12.26
C PHE A 11 -1.01 -3.34 13.31
N TYR A 12 -2.21 -3.92 13.39
CA TYR A 12 -3.18 -3.61 14.45
C TYR A 12 -2.63 -3.97 15.84
N ILE A 13 -2.11 -5.18 16.02
CA ILE A 13 -1.51 -5.63 17.28
C ILE A 13 -0.30 -4.76 17.66
N PHE A 14 0.48 -4.33 16.66
CA PHE A 14 1.63 -3.46 16.88
C PHE A 14 1.21 -2.06 17.36
N LYS A 15 0.17 -1.46 16.76
CA LYS A 15 -0.41 -0.17 17.20
C LYS A 15 -0.93 -0.26 18.63
N GLU A 16 -1.66 -1.32 18.98
CA GLU A 16 -2.16 -1.55 20.35
C GLU A 16 -1.01 -1.64 21.36
N LYS A 17 0.02 -2.41 21.06
CA LYS A 17 1.20 -2.55 21.94
C LYS A 17 1.95 -1.23 22.13
N LEU A 18 2.10 -0.43 21.08
CA LEU A 18 2.76 0.88 21.19
C LEU A 18 1.93 1.87 22.02
N LEU A 19 0.60 1.81 21.90
CA LEU A 19 -0.29 2.59 22.76
C LEU A 19 -0.15 2.17 24.22
N GLU A 20 -0.21 0.87 24.51
CA GLU A 20 -0.14 0.33 25.88
C GLU A 20 1.22 0.56 26.55
N GLN A 21 2.32 0.34 25.81
CA GLN A 21 3.68 0.36 26.39
C GLN A 21 4.34 1.74 26.36
N ALA A 22 4.03 2.56 25.36
CA ALA A 22 4.68 3.84 25.14
C ALA A 22 3.75 5.06 25.13
N GLY A 23 2.43 4.84 25.23
CA GLY A 23 1.44 5.91 25.19
C GLY A 23 1.35 6.62 23.82
N ILE A 24 1.87 6.01 22.74
CA ILE A 24 1.86 6.58 21.40
C ILE A 24 0.49 6.35 20.78
N ILE A 25 -0.26 7.41 20.54
CA ILE A 25 -1.65 7.36 20.06
C ILE A 25 -1.71 7.46 18.53
N ASN A 26 -0.88 8.31 17.93
CA ASN A 26 -0.92 8.63 16.50
C ASN A 26 0.13 7.81 15.74
N ILE A 27 -0.27 6.64 15.28
CA ILE A 27 0.58 5.75 14.48
C ILE A 27 -0.13 5.54 13.15
N HIS A 28 0.52 5.99 12.07
CA HIS A 28 0.01 5.87 10.71
C HIS A 28 0.88 4.92 9.90
N ASP A 29 0.23 4.10 9.08
CA ASP A 29 0.90 3.29 8.08
C ASP A 29 1.16 4.10 6.80
N TYR A 30 2.02 3.60 5.94
CA TYR A 30 2.24 4.19 4.63
C TYR A 30 2.56 3.12 3.59
N TYR A 31 2.27 3.43 2.35
CA TYR A 31 2.59 2.59 1.20
C TYR A 31 3.47 3.37 0.22
N GLY A 32 4.56 2.77 -0.19
CA GLY A 32 5.49 3.32 -1.17
C GLY A 32 6.47 2.26 -1.66
N MET A 33 7.17 2.55 -2.74
CA MET A 33 8.17 1.65 -3.33
C MET A 33 9.35 2.42 -3.90
N VAL A 34 10.51 1.78 -3.93
CA VAL A 34 11.75 2.36 -4.48
C VAL A 34 11.67 2.58 -5.99
N GLU A 35 10.86 1.78 -6.68
CA GLU A 35 10.60 1.88 -8.12
C GLU A 35 9.80 3.15 -8.48
N GLN A 36 9.20 3.81 -7.48
CA GLN A 36 8.48 5.08 -7.64
C GLN A 36 8.86 6.04 -6.51
N THR A 37 10.15 6.34 -6.42
CA THR A 37 10.75 7.17 -5.38
C THR A 37 10.05 8.52 -5.24
N GLY A 38 9.75 8.89 -3.99
CA GLY A 38 9.08 10.15 -3.64
C GLY A 38 7.56 10.05 -3.58
N THR A 39 6.97 8.97 -4.07
CA THR A 39 5.52 8.74 -3.96
C THR A 39 5.23 7.92 -2.70
N ILE A 40 4.55 8.53 -1.74
CA ILE A 40 4.16 7.90 -0.47
C ILE A 40 2.67 8.12 -0.25
N HIS A 41 1.94 7.03 -0.06
CA HIS A 41 0.53 7.04 0.28
C HIS A 41 0.37 6.86 1.78
N MET A 42 -0.01 7.93 2.49
CA MET A 42 -0.13 7.94 3.94
C MET A 42 -1.51 7.49 4.40
N GLU A 43 -1.53 6.67 5.44
CA GLU A 43 -2.76 6.30 6.14
C GLU A 43 -3.39 7.51 6.84
N CYS A 44 -4.70 7.62 6.78
CA CYS A 44 -5.47 8.58 7.58
C CYS A 44 -6.01 7.93 8.86
N GLU A 45 -6.60 8.74 9.73
CA GLU A 45 -7.21 8.32 11.00
C GLU A 45 -8.37 7.30 10.84
N ASN A 46 -8.93 7.17 9.64
CA ASN A 46 -9.95 6.15 9.32
C ASN A 46 -9.33 4.84 8.77
N GLY A 47 -8.00 4.70 8.77
CA GLY A 47 -7.29 3.50 8.35
C GLY A 47 -7.30 3.27 6.85
N TYR A 48 -7.35 4.34 6.04
CA TYR A 48 -7.22 4.29 4.59
C TYR A 48 -5.96 5.00 4.14
N LEU A 49 -5.27 4.40 3.18
CA LEU A 49 -4.18 5.04 2.44
C LEU A 49 -4.78 6.02 1.44
N HIS A 50 -4.16 7.19 1.28
CA HIS A 50 -4.59 8.23 0.34
C HIS A 50 -3.58 8.46 -0.76
N THR A 51 -4.08 8.73 -1.98
CA THR A 51 -3.26 9.28 -3.05
C THR A 51 -2.85 10.72 -2.72
N SER A 52 -1.71 11.15 -3.25
CA SER A 52 -1.26 12.55 -3.16
C SER A 52 -1.69 13.34 -4.40
N GLU A 53 -1.48 14.66 -4.40
CA GLU A 53 -1.73 15.53 -5.55
C GLU A 53 -0.89 15.17 -6.79
N TYR A 54 0.23 14.45 -6.59
CA TYR A 54 1.15 14.05 -7.67
C TYR A 54 1.06 12.58 -8.02
N SER A 55 0.11 11.86 -7.43
CA SER A 55 -0.02 10.42 -7.62
C SER A 55 -1.47 9.99 -7.71
N ASP A 56 -1.70 8.89 -8.40
CA ASP A 56 -2.99 8.24 -8.48
C ASP A 56 -2.84 6.72 -8.46
N ILE A 57 -3.93 6.01 -8.28
CA ILE A 57 -3.97 4.55 -8.37
C ILE A 57 -5.11 4.08 -9.27
N ILE A 58 -4.88 2.94 -9.91
CA ILE A 58 -5.89 2.18 -10.62
C ILE A 58 -5.85 0.76 -10.07
N ILE A 59 -7.00 0.15 -9.83
CA ILE A 59 -7.09 -1.27 -9.51
C ILE A 59 -7.43 -2.03 -10.79
N ARG A 60 -6.59 -3.02 -11.12
CA ARG A 60 -6.71 -3.84 -12.33
C ARG A 60 -7.16 -5.25 -11.99
N ASN A 61 -8.12 -5.76 -12.74
CA ASN A 61 -8.48 -7.17 -12.68
C ASN A 61 -7.28 -8.05 -13.07
N SER A 62 -7.00 -9.09 -12.29
CA SER A 62 -5.82 -9.95 -12.49
C SER A 62 -5.89 -10.82 -13.75
N ASN A 63 -7.08 -11.00 -14.36
CA ASN A 63 -7.26 -11.87 -15.52
C ASN A 63 -7.11 -11.14 -16.86
N ASP A 64 -7.67 -9.92 -16.95
CA ASP A 64 -7.78 -9.18 -18.21
C ASP A 64 -7.22 -7.75 -18.13
N PHE A 65 -6.72 -7.34 -16.96
CA PHE A 65 -6.22 -6.00 -16.67
C PHE A 65 -7.24 -4.86 -16.89
N SER A 66 -8.51 -5.17 -17.02
CA SER A 66 -9.57 -4.17 -17.02
C SER A 66 -9.61 -3.40 -15.69
N ILE A 67 -10.20 -2.20 -15.70
CA ILE A 67 -10.31 -1.39 -14.48
C ILE A 67 -11.41 -1.98 -13.59
N CYS A 68 -11.05 -2.30 -12.35
CA CYS A 68 -12.00 -2.73 -11.32
C CYS A 68 -12.89 -1.57 -10.88
N ARG A 69 -14.11 -1.91 -10.47
CA ARG A 69 -15.05 -0.96 -9.87
C ARG A 69 -14.67 -0.66 -8.42
N LYS A 70 -15.21 0.43 -7.89
CA LYS A 70 -15.13 0.75 -6.46
C LYS A 70 -15.59 -0.44 -5.61
N GLY A 71 -14.77 -0.83 -4.64
CA GLY A 71 -15.01 -1.97 -3.75
C GLY A 71 -14.52 -3.32 -4.28
N GLU A 72 -14.12 -3.42 -5.54
CA GLU A 72 -13.53 -4.65 -6.10
C GLU A 72 -12.03 -4.71 -5.83
N GLN A 73 -11.55 -5.92 -5.52
CA GLN A 73 -10.14 -6.17 -5.33
C GLN A 73 -9.46 -6.49 -6.66
N GLY A 74 -8.24 -5.99 -6.83
CA GLY A 74 -7.40 -6.33 -7.97
C GLY A 74 -5.96 -5.90 -7.75
N ILE A 75 -5.15 -5.96 -8.81
CA ILE A 75 -3.74 -5.57 -8.80
C ILE A 75 -3.65 -4.04 -8.79
N ILE A 76 -2.81 -3.50 -7.94
CA ILE A 76 -2.57 -2.06 -7.84
C ILE A 76 -1.66 -1.62 -9.00
N GLN A 77 -2.12 -0.67 -9.79
CA GLN A 77 -1.29 0.13 -10.69
C GLN A 77 -1.09 1.51 -10.07
N LEU A 78 0.16 1.88 -9.86
CA LEU A 78 0.54 3.19 -9.33
C LEU A 78 0.84 4.16 -10.49
N LEU A 79 0.37 5.39 -10.35
CA LEU A 79 0.67 6.50 -11.23
C LEU A 79 1.33 7.61 -10.42
N SER A 80 2.40 8.22 -10.97
CA SER A 80 3.09 9.34 -10.32
C SER A 80 3.68 10.30 -11.35
N LEU A 81 3.62 11.58 -11.05
CA LEU A 81 4.27 12.64 -11.83
C LEU A 81 5.70 12.93 -11.37
N LEU A 82 6.15 12.34 -10.26
CA LEU A 82 7.45 12.65 -9.65
C LEU A 82 8.66 12.03 -10.37
N PRO A 83 8.62 10.77 -10.87
CA PRO A 83 9.74 10.20 -11.58
C PRO A 83 9.97 10.87 -12.93
N ILE A 84 11.13 11.51 -13.10
CA ILE A 84 11.52 12.21 -14.36
C ILE A 84 12.80 11.63 -14.98
N SER A 85 13.61 10.91 -14.22
CA SER A 85 14.90 10.36 -14.67
C SER A 85 14.84 8.92 -15.15
N TYR A 86 13.70 8.24 -14.96
CA TYR A 86 13.46 6.85 -15.36
C TYR A 86 11.94 6.65 -15.61
N PRO A 87 11.52 5.58 -16.31
CA PRO A 87 10.11 5.34 -16.64
C PRO A 87 9.30 4.78 -15.44
N GLY A 88 9.24 5.56 -14.34
CA GLY A 88 8.52 5.22 -13.11
C GLY A 88 7.12 5.84 -12.99
N GLN A 89 6.63 6.50 -14.05
CA GLN A 89 5.35 7.22 -14.02
C GLN A 89 4.13 6.29 -13.89
N SER A 90 4.26 5.05 -14.36
CA SER A 90 3.19 4.06 -14.30
C SER A 90 3.77 2.68 -14.01
N ILE A 91 3.44 2.12 -12.86
CA ILE A 91 3.95 0.83 -12.41
C ILE A 91 2.80 -0.09 -12.07
N LEU A 92 2.71 -1.24 -12.74
CA LEU A 92 1.85 -2.33 -12.32
C LEU A 92 2.59 -3.14 -11.24
N THR A 93 2.02 -3.16 -10.04
CA THR A 93 2.65 -3.84 -8.90
C THR A 93 2.24 -5.32 -8.82
N GLU A 94 2.80 -6.03 -7.86
CA GLU A 94 2.34 -7.38 -7.48
C GLU A 94 1.43 -7.34 -6.23
N ASP A 95 1.05 -6.14 -5.79
CA ASP A 95 0.22 -5.94 -4.61
C ASP A 95 -1.26 -5.90 -5.01
N LEU A 96 -2.09 -6.47 -4.14
CA LEU A 96 -3.54 -6.45 -4.26
C LEU A 96 -4.12 -5.34 -3.41
N GLY A 97 -5.08 -4.61 -3.95
CA GLY A 97 -5.76 -3.55 -3.21
C GLY A 97 -7.20 -3.33 -3.66
N THR A 98 -7.86 -2.45 -2.95
CA THR A 98 -9.26 -2.07 -3.19
C THR A 98 -9.43 -0.56 -2.98
N ILE A 99 -10.00 0.14 -3.96
CA ILE A 99 -10.41 1.55 -3.81
C ILE A 99 -11.78 1.60 -3.14
N PHE A 100 -11.90 2.40 -2.09
CA PHE A 100 -13.15 2.58 -1.34
C PHE A 100 -13.90 3.85 -1.73
N GLY A 101 -13.23 4.83 -2.31
CA GLY A 101 -13.85 6.06 -2.78
C GLY A 101 -12.84 7.08 -3.28
N GLU A 102 -13.37 8.25 -3.63
CA GLU A 102 -12.60 9.41 -4.08
C GLU A 102 -13.29 10.66 -3.57
N ASP A 103 -12.55 11.56 -2.96
CA ASP A 103 -12.99 12.84 -2.38
C ASP A 103 -14.03 12.79 -1.26
N ASP A 104 -14.51 11.60 -0.88
CA ASP A 104 -15.60 11.37 0.08
C ASP A 104 -15.12 10.69 1.39
N CYS A 105 -13.80 10.62 1.64
CA CYS A 105 -13.29 10.07 2.89
C CYS A 105 -13.64 10.98 4.09
N LYS A 106 -14.08 10.36 5.19
CA LYS A 106 -14.45 11.07 6.42
C LYS A 106 -13.32 11.89 7.05
N CYS A 107 -12.06 11.59 6.72
CA CYS A 107 -10.89 12.36 7.16
C CYS A 107 -10.78 13.74 6.50
N GLY A 108 -11.55 14.01 5.45
CA GLY A 108 -11.56 15.28 4.70
C GLY A 108 -10.48 15.37 3.60
N ARG A 109 -9.52 14.44 3.55
CA ARG A 109 -8.51 14.41 2.48
C ARG A 109 -9.15 14.13 1.14
N LYS A 110 -8.64 14.80 0.10
CA LYS A 110 -9.06 14.63 -1.28
C LYS A 110 -8.27 13.52 -1.98
N GLY A 111 -8.73 13.13 -3.16
CA GLY A 111 -8.18 12.04 -3.95
C GLY A 111 -8.75 10.67 -3.58
N LYS A 112 -8.24 9.65 -4.25
CA LYS A 112 -8.65 8.27 -4.00
C LYS A 112 -8.12 7.77 -2.66
N TYR A 113 -8.92 6.94 -2.00
CA TYR A 113 -8.50 6.24 -0.79
C TYR A 113 -8.74 4.74 -0.90
N PHE A 114 -7.80 3.97 -0.37
CA PHE A 114 -7.69 2.55 -0.65
C PHE A 114 -7.09 1.77 0.51
N LYS A 115 -7.12 0.45 0.41
CA LYS A 115 -6.39 -0.48 1.29
C LYS A 115 -5.59 -1.47 0.47
N ILE A 116 -4.47 -1.90 1.04
CA ILE A 116 -3.68 -3.03 0.56
C ILE A 116 -4.28 -4.31 1.17
N ASN A 117 -4.56 -5.30 0.34
CA ASN A 117 -5.17 -6.56 0.77
C ASN A 117 -4.15 -7.70 0.82
N GLY A 118 -2.93 -7.48 0.34
CA GLY A 118 -1.85 -8.47 0.30
C GLY A 118 -1.08 -8.44 -1.02
N ARG A 119 -0.44 -9.56 -1.36
CA ARG A 119 0.30 -9.74 -2.62
C ARG A 119 -0.24 -10.90 -3.43
N LEU A 120 0.05 -10.92 -4.73
CA LEU A 120 -0.22 -12.06 -5.59
C LEU A 120 0.52 -13.31 -5.07
N LYS A 121 -0.13 -14.47 -5.10
CA LYS A 121 0.45 -15.73 -4.56
C LYS A 121 1.77 -16.15 -5.20
N ASN A 122 2.01 -15.75 -6.45
CA ASN A 122 3.22 -16.07 -7.21
C ASN A 122 4.22 -14.89 -7.25
N ALA A 123 3.97 -13.81 -6.49
CA ALA A 123 4.89 -12.69 -6.40
C ALA A 123 6.19 -13.14 -5.76
N GLU A 124 7.32 -12.80 -6.38
CA GLU A 124 8.62 -12.98 -5.74
C GLU A 124 8.68 -12.16 -4.45
N LEU A 125 9.18 -12.79 -3.38
CA LEU A 125 9.49 -12.07 -2.15
C LEU A 125 10.68 -11.13 -2.44
N ARG A 126 10.41 -9.85 -2.58
CA ARG A 126 11.42 -8.80 -2.78
C ARG A 126 11.22 -7.73 -1.72
N GLY A 127 12.11 -7.70 -0.76
CA GLY A 127 12.12 -6.67 0.28
C GLY A 127 13.38 -6.73 1.14
N CYS A 128 13.73 -5.65 1.80
CA CYS A 128 14.90 -5.61 2.69
C CYS A 128 14.79 -6.59 3.88
N SER A 129 13.59 -7.06 4.20
CA SER A 129 13.33 -8.06 5.25
C SER A 129 13.38 -9.52 4.76
N ASP A 130 13.42 -9.76 3.43
CA ASP A 130 13.31 -11.10 2.88
C ASP A 130 14.57 -11.93 3.12
N THR A 131 15.73 -11.27 3.29
CA THR A 131 16.99 -11.93 3.66
C THR A 131 17.00 -12.49 5.08
N TYR A 132 16.10 -12.02 5.97
CA TYR A 132 15.99 -12.55 7.34
C TYR A 132 14.95 -13.67 7.47
N GLY A 133 13.97 -13.76 6.57
CA GLY A 133 12.89 -14.75 6.63
C GLY A 133 13.35 -16.19 6.30
N ASP A 134 14.32 -16.35 5.44
CA ASP A 134 14.82 -17.67 5.01
C ASP A 134 15.71 -18.36 6.06
N SER A 135 16.31 -17.61 6.98
CA SER A 135 17.15 -18.19 8.04
C SER A 135 16.33 -18.88 9.14
N PHE A 136 15.06 -18.50 9.34
CA PHE A 136 14.17 -19.09 10.34
C PHE A 136 13.36 -20.30 9.85
N ARG A 137 13.32 -20.58 8.54
CA ARG A 137 12.61 -21.74 7.98
C ARG A 137 13.46 -22.98 7.81
N ARG A 138 14.76 -22.92 8.14
CA ARG A 138 15.71 -24.04 8.02
C ARG A 138 16.21 -24.60 9.35
N SER A 139 15.53 -24.31 10.45
CA SER A 139 15.83 -24.92 11.76
C SER A 139 14.64 -25.67 12.31
#